data_1bdc40484349277b91bb4767dc1da6b2
#
_entry.id   1bdc40484349277b91bb4767dc1da6b2
#
_cell.length_a   1.000
_cell.length_b   1.000
_cell.length_c   1.000
_cell.angle_alpha   90.00
_cell.angle_beta   90.00
_cell.angle_gamma   90.00
#
_symmetry.space_group_name_H-M   'P 1'
#
loop_
_entity.id
_entity.type
_entity.pdbx_description
1 polymer ?
#
loop_
_entity_poly.entity_id
_entity_poly.type
_entity_poly.pdbx_seq_one_letter_code
_entity_poly.pdbx_strand_id
1 'polypeptide(L)'
;MSGADISRIAKALGGSVTGRDSVNVPGPGHGPADRSLSIKLSARAPAGFVVHSHAGDDPMKCRDYVRSRLGLGQWQAGEESQRPSNASKLGPDIDQERRKAFALKIWSDSIDTAGSIVEHYLREYRGLELSDEIAGSVVRFHGSLRLDAVSRKPGMVCLLRDINTDEPCGIHRTFLDRETGEKIDRKMLGIAKGAAIKLDPRAAVASGLTIGEGVETCLAGRMAGLGKVWALGSSGAVRTFPVLRSVNELTILEENDPTSCRDVAVCAERYLDAGRPVNIVTPRIGKDLNDAWRAMK
;
A
#
# COMPACT_ATOMS: atom_id res chain seq x y z
N MET A 1 -25.10 6.13 4.77
CA MET A 1 -25.39 4.72 5.10
C MET A 1 -24.67 4.37 6.39
N SER A 2 -25.38 3.80 7.35
CA SER A 2 -24.89 3.50 8.70
C SER A 2 -24.37 2.06 8.78
N GLY A 3 -23.79 1.67 9.95
CA GLY A 3 -23.38 0.27 10.19
C GLY A 3 -24.53 -0.75 10.04
N ALA A 4 -25.79 -0.31 10.16
CA ALA A 4 -26.98 -1.12 9.88
C ALA A 4 -27.12 -1.49 8.39
N ASP A 5 -26.62 -0.65 7.48
CA ASP A 5 -26.69 -0.90 6.04
C ASP A 5 -25.68 -1.99 5.61
N ILE A 6 -24.48 -2.01 6.19
CA ILE A 6 -23.45 -3.00 5.82
C ILE A 6 -23.81 -4.42 6.28
N SER A 7 -24.42 -4.54 7.49
CA SER A 7 -24.90 -5.82 8.00
C SER A 7 -26.06 -6.36 7.18
N ARG A 8 -26.94 -5.48 6.67
CA ARG A 8 -28.02 -5.85 5.76
C ARG A 8 -27.50 -6.36 4.42
N ILE A 9 -26.48 -5.72 3.87
CA ILE A 9 -25.81 -6.14 2.64
C ILE A 9 -25.16 -7.52 2.84
N ALA A 10 -24.41 -7.70 3.95
CA ALA A 10 -23.80 -8.98 4.27
C ALA A 10 -24.84 -10.11 4.35
N LYS A 11 -25.97 -9.88 5.01
CA LYS A 11 -27.05 -10.86 5.14
C LYS A 11 -27.72 -11.15 3.80
N ALA A 12 -28.01 -10.14 2.97
CA ALA A 12 -28.69 -10.29 1.68
C ALA A 12 -27.83 -11.05 0.64
N LEU A 13 -26.52 -10.95 0.72
CA LEU A 13 -25.57 -11.55 -0.20
C LEU A 13 -24.84 -12.78 0.36
N GLY A 14 -25.16 -13.20 1.58
CA GLY A 14 -24.54 -14.36 2.23
C GLY A 14 -23.06 -14.15 2.56
N GLY A 15 -22.66 -12.91 2.88
CA GLY A 15 -21.29 -12.53 3.11
C GLY A 15 -20.93 -12.24 4.57
N SER A 16 -19.70 -11.77 4.78
CA SER A 16 -19.15 -11.43 6.09
C SER A 16 -18.68 -9.98 6.11
N VAL A 17 -19.05 -9.23 7.17
CA VAL A 17 -18.57 -7.86 7.37
C VAL A 17 -17.08 -7.87 7.67
N THR A 18 -16.30 -7.13 6.88
CA THR A 18 -14.84 -7.06 6.98
C THR A 18 -14.32 -5.71 7.45
N GLY A 19 -15.20 -4.73 7.58
CA GLY A 19 -14.85 -3.40 8.06
C GLY A 19 -16.10 -2.57 8.37
N ARG A 20 -15.91 -1.33 8.79
CA ARG A 20 -17.00 -0.42 9.13
C ARG A 20 -17.95 -0.15 7.95
N ASP A 21 -17.42 -0.18 6.74
CA ASP A 21 -18.10 0.15 5.49
C ASP A 21 -17.87 -0.93 4.39
N SER A 22 -17.37 -2.11 4.77
CA SER A 22 -16.92 -3.13 3.84
C SER A 22 -17.44 -4.52 4.21
N VAL A 23 -17.78 -5.31 3.19
CA VAL A 23 -18.24 -6.70 3.32
C VAL A 23 -17.63 -7.53 2.19
N ASN A 24 -17.26 -8.78 2.48
CA ASN A 24 -16.89 -9.76 1.47
C ASN A 24 -18.02 -10.77 1.30
N VAL A 25 -18.40 -11.01 0.04
CA VAL A 25 -19.53 -11.84 -0.35
C VAL A 25 -19.13 -12.80 -1.48
N PRO A 26 -19.92 -13.84 -1.77
CA PRO A 26 -19.74 -14.64 -2.97
C PRO A 26 -19.86 -13.79 -4.23
N GLY A 27 -18.97 -14.03 -5.21
CA GLY A 27 -19.06 -13.45 -6.55
C GLY A 27 -20.25 -14.00 -7.35
N PRO A 28 -20.58 -13.37 -8.50
CA PRO A 28 -21.65 -13.82 -9.37
C PRO A 28 -21.36 -15.22 -9.91
N GLY A 29 -22.23 -16.20 -9.57
CA GLY A 29 -22.05 -17.60 -9.96
C GLY A 29 -21.14 -18.42 -9.07
N HIS A 30 -20.58 -17.83 -8.02
CA HIS A 30 -19.71 -18.53 -7.07
C HIS A 30 -20.51 -19.23 -5.96
N GLY A 31 -19.89 -20.21 -5.32
CA GLY A 31 -20.51 -20.96 -4.22
C GLY A 31 -20.73 -20.11 -2.95
N PRO A 32 -21.65 -20.50 -2.07
CA PRO A 32 -22.05 -19.68 -0.90
C PRO A 32 -20.94 -19.48 0.13
N ALA A 33 -19.89 -20.28 0.13
CA ALA A 33 -18.72 -20.14 1.00
C ALA A 33 -17.66 -19.17 0.42
N ASP A 34 -17.79 -18.78 -0.85
CA ASP A 34 -16.86 -17.87 -1.51
C ASP A 34 -16.90 -16.46 -0.88
N ARG A 35 -15.77 -15.78 -0.84
CA ARG A 35 -15.59 -14.42 -0.31
C ARG A 35 -14.75 -13.56 -1.24
N SER A 36 -14.77 -13.88 -2.52
CA SER A 36 -13.93 -13.22 -3.53
C SER A 36 -14.44 -11.85 -3.97
N LEU A 37 -15.70 -11.49 -3.68
CA LEU A 37 -16.24 -10.19 -4.04
C LEU A 37 -16.26 -9.25 -2.82
N SER A 38 -15.42 -8.21 -2.84
CA SER A 38 -15.43 -7.13 -1.87
C SER A 38 -16.41 -6.04 -2.28
N ILE A 39 -17.28 -5.62 -1.36
CA ILE A 39 -18.18 -4.49 -1.52
C ILE A 39 -17.81 -3.45 -0.48
N LYS A 40 -17.58 -2.21 -0.90
CA LYS A 40 -17.33 -1.08 -0.02
C LYS A 40 -18.38 0.01 -0.24
N LEU A 41 -19.02 0.44 0.84
CA LEU A 41 -19.94 1.58 0.79
C LEU A 41 -19.18 2.86 0.46
N SER A 42 -19.70 3.62 -0.49
CA SER A 42 -19.11 4.88 -0.91
C SER A 42 -20.21 5.85 -1.32
N ALA A 43 -20.34 6.94 -0.59
CA ALA A 43 -21.29 8.01 -0.92
C ALA A 43 -20.97 8.70 -2.27
N ARG A 44 -19.78 8.51 -2.80
CA ARG A 44 -19.34 9.08 -4.09
C ARG A 44 -19.58 8.12 -5.26
N ALA A 45 -19.85 6.86 -5.00
CA ALA A 45 -20.16 5.91 -6.07
C ALA A 45 -21.61 6.08 -6.53
N PRO A 46 -21.90 6.05 -7.84
CA PRO A 46 -23.26 6.22 -8.38
C PRO A 46 -24.28 5.26 -7.75
N ALA A 47 -23.87 4.03 -7.46
CA ALA A 47 -24.71 3.03 -6.78
C ALA A 47 -24.68 3.10 -5.25
N GLY A 48 -23.91 4.03 -4.65
CA GLY A 48 -23.70 4.11 -3.19
C GLY A 48 -22.67 3.09 -2.67
N PHE A 49 -22.07 2.29 -3.53
CA PHE A 49 -21.01 1.33 -3.22
C PHE A 49 -20.09 1.10 -4.41
N VAL A 50 -18.89 0.60 -4.15
CA VAL A 50 -17.95 0.07 -5.14
C VAL A 50 -17.75 -1.42 -4.91
N VAL A 51 -17.45 -2.17 -5.98
CA VAL A 51 -17.17 -3.60 -5.94
C VAL A 51 -15.76 -3.88 -6.45
N HIS A 52 -15.14 -4.91 -5.90
CA HIS A 52 -13.86 -5.44 -6.39
C HIS A 52 -13.88 -6.97 -6.30
N SER A 53 -13.72 -7.64 -7.45
CA SER A 53 -13.57 -9.10 -7.47
C SER A 53 -12.10 -9.49 -7.36
N HIS A 54 -11.79 -10.32 -6.36
CA HIS A 54 -10.48 -10.96 -6.22
C HIS A 54 -10.35 -12.23 -7.09
N ALA A 55 -11.47 -12.71 -7.65
CA ALA A 55 -11.50 -13.82 -8.59
C ALA A 55 -11.36 -13.40 -10.06
N GLY A 56 -11.30 -12.07 -10.32
CA GLY A 56 -11.17 -11.55 -11.68
C GLY A 56 -12.48 -11.44 -12.46
N ASP A 57 -13.64 -11.49 -11.78
CA ASP A 57 -14.94 -11.30 -12.43
C ASP A 57 -15.08 -9.88 -12.98
N ASP A 58 -15.87 -9.75 -14.05
CA ASP A 58 -16.16 -8.47 -14.68
C ASP A 58 -16.80 -7.48 -13.69
N PRO A 59 -16.24 -6.28 -13.49
CA PRO A 59 -16.71 -5.31 -12.50
C PRO A 59 -18.15 -4.86 -12.71
N MET A 60 -18.63 -4.81 -13.97
CA MET A 60 -20.00 -4.42 -14.29
C MET A 60 -20.98 -5.52 -13.89
N LYS A 61 -20.65 -6.78 -14.20
CA LYS A 61 -21.44 -7.94 -13.77
C LYS A 61 -21.51 -8.06 -12.26
N CYS A 62 -20.39 -7.83 -11.57
CA CYS A 62 -20.35 -7.80 -10.11
C CYS A 62 -21.26 -6.71 -9.52
N ARG A 63 -21.24 -5.51 -10.07
CA ARG A 63 -22.10 -4.41 -9.64
C ARG A 63 -23.58 -4.71 -9.86
N ASP A 64 -23.93 -5.23 -11.04
CA ASP A 64 -25.32 -5.57 -11.39
C ASP A 64 -25.83 -6.73 -10.54
N TYR A 65 -24.99 -7.71 -10.24
CA TYR A 65 -25.30 -8.80 -9.30
C TYR A 65 -25.64 -8.25 -7.90
N VAL A 66 -24.81 -7.36 -7.36
CA VAL A 66 -25.05 -6.74 -6.05
C VAL A 66 -26.34 -5.90 -6.06
N ARG A 67 -26.57 -5.10 -7.11
CA ARG A 67 -27.81 -4.31 -7.25
C ARG A 67 -29.05 -5.18 -7.28
N SER A 68 -29.03 -6.24 -8.08
CA SER A 68 -30.14 -7.19 -8.18
C SER A 68 -30.48 -7.83 -6.83
N ARG A 69 -29.46 -8.29 -6.11
CA ARG A 69 -29.64 -8.92 -4.78
C ARG A 69 -30.14 -7.96 -3.70
N LEU A 70 -29.85 -6.67 -3.87
CA LEU A 70 -30.34 -5.61 -2.96
C LEU A 70 -31.70 -5.03 -3.38
N GLY A 71 -32.31 -5.53 -4.46
CA GLY A 71 -33.56 -5.00 -5.00
C GLY A 71 -33.43 -3.61 -5.62
N LEU A 72 -32.22 -3.23 -6.03
CA LEU A 72 -31.94 -1.98 -6.74
C LEU A 72 -32.01 -2.28 -8.24
N GLY A 73 -32.84 -1.54 -8.98
CA GLY A 73 -32.99 -1.69 -10.44
C GLY A 73 -31.66 -1.63 -11.21
N GLN A 74 -31.66 -2.00 -12.50
CA GLN A 74 -30.46 -1.86 -13.35
C GLN A 74 -29.98 -0.41 -13.38
N TRP A 75 -28.66 -0.22 -13.33
CA TRP A 75 -28.07 1.11 -13.38
C TRP A 75 -28.22 1.72 -14.77
N GLN A 76 -28.75 2.93 -14.87
CA GLN A 76 -28.75 3.71 -16.09
C GLN A 76 -27.77 4.88 -15.96
N ALA A 77 -26.96 5.09 -17.00
CA ALA A 77 -26.04 6.22 -17.03
C ALA A 77 -26.85 7.54 -17.01
N GLY A 78 -26.68 8.33 -15.94
CA GLY A 78 -27.42 9.59 -15.73
C GLY A 78 -28.30 9.62 -14.49
N GLU A 79 -28.47 8.53 -13.75
CA GLU A 79 -29.13 8.56 -12.43
C GLU A 79 -28.22 9.23 -11.38
N GLU A 80 -28.34 10.53 -11.25
CA GLU A 80 -27.86 11.24 -10.07
C GLU A 80 -28.69 10.87 -8.85
N SER A 81 -28.04 10.27 -7.86
CA SER A 81 -28.64 9.97 -6.57
C SER A 81 -29.04 11.27 -5.87
N GLN A 82 -30.32 11.62 -5.92
CA GLN A 82 -30.90 12.64 -5.04
C GLN A 82 -30.84 12.13 -3.59
N ARG A 83 -29.85 12.56 -2.84
CA ARG A 83 -29.75 12.35 -1.38
C ARG A 83 -29.57 13.67 -0.66
N PRO A 84 -30.28 13.86 0.50
CA PRO A 84 -30.08 15.05 1.31
C PRO A 84 -28.65 15.08 1.84
N SER A 85 -27.97 16.17 1.56
CA SER A 85 -26.60 16.45 1.97
C SER A 85 -26.57 16.92 3.43
N ASN A 86 -26.50 16.00 4.39
CA ASN A 86 -26.14 16.31 5.77
C ASN A 86 -25.01 15.39 6.29
N ALA A 87 -24.05 15.02 5.44
CA ALA A 87 -22.72 14.62 5.90
C ALA A 87 -21.82 15.85 5.74
N SER A 88 -21.24 16.30 6.83
CA SER A 88 -20.35 17.46 6.89
C SER A 88 -19.45 17.52 5.65
N LYS A 89 -19.63 18.58 4.85
CA LYS A 89 -18.77 18.96 3.73
C LYS A 89 -17.41 19.44 4.26
N LEU A 90 -16.64 18.53 4.80
CA LEU A 90 -15.20 18.69 4.82
C LEU A 90 -14.70 18.25 3.44
N GLY A 91 -14.17 19.17 2.64
CA GLY A 91 -13.67 18.87 1.31
C GLY A 91 -12.64 17.73 1.33
N PRO A 92 -12.42 17.04 0.19
CA PRO A 92 -11.44 15.95 0.09
C PRO A 92 -10.06 16.30 0.66
N ASP A 93 -9.68 17.56 0.57
CA ASP A 93 -8.40 18.06 1.06
C ASP A 93 -8.31 18.08 2.60
N ILE A 94 -9.39 18.41 3.31
CA ILE A 94 -9.38 18.46 4.79
C ILE A 94 -9.28 17.06 5.41
N ASP A 95 -9.94 16.06 4.83
CA ASP A 95 -9.82 14.67 5.33
C ASP A 95 -8.42 14.11 5.03
N GLN A 96 -7.84 14.47 3.90
CA GLN A 96 -6.48 14.10 3.52
C GLN A 96 -5.44 14.74 4.43
N GLU A 97 -5.55 16.04 4.72
CA GLU A 97 -4.66 16.74 5.64
C GLU A 97 -4.79 16.21 7.09
N ARG A 98 -5.99 15.87 7.53
CA ARG A 98 -6.19 15.21 8.84
C ARG A 98 -5.49 13.86 8.91
N ARG A 99 -5.58 13.05 7.85
CA ARG A 99 -4.89 11.74 7.79
C ARG A 99 -3.39 11.91 7.76
N LYS A 100 -2.87 12.91 7.02
CA LYS A 100 -1.46 13.28 7.01
C LYS A 100 -0.98 13.71 8.40
N ALA A 101 -1.68 14.65 9.03
CA ALA A 101 -1.35 15.11 10.38
C ALA A 101 -1.34 13.97 11.40
N PHE A 102 -2.33 13.06 11.33
CA PHE A 102 -2.38 11.90 12.21
C PHE A 102 -1.23 10.91 11.93
N ALA A 103 -0.87 10.70 10.68
CA ALA A 103 0.28 9.86 10.31
C ALA A 103 1.60 10.45 10.83
N LEU A 104 1.80 11.75 10.66
CA LEU A 104 3.00 12.43 11.13
C LEU A 104 3.08 12.51 12.66
N LYS A 105 1.92 12.54 13.35
CA LYS A 105 1.93 12.38 14.82
C LYS A 105 2.42 10.99 15.22
N ILE A 106 1.97 9.91 14.60
CA ILE A 106 2.49 8.56 14.86
C ILE A 106 4.00 8.51 14.60
N TRP A 107 4.46 9.15 13.53
CA TRP A 107 5.89 9.26 13.23
C TRP A 107 6.65 9.96 14.34
N SER A 108 6.15 11.09 14.86
CA SER A 108 6.80 11.82 15.93
C SER A 108 6.81 11.06 17.27
N ASP A 109 5.77 10.26 17.52
CA ASP A 109 5.64 9.42 18.71
C ASP A 109 6.48 8.11 18.62
N SER A 110 7.06 7.83 17.45
CA SER A 110 7.92 6.67 17.21
C SER A 110 9.38 6.99 17.60
N ILE A 111 10.10 5.98 18.04
CA ILE A 111 11.48 6.09 18.52
C ILE A 111 12.45 5.35 17.60
N ASP A 112 13.74 5.45 17.86
CA ASP A 112 14.76 4.68 17.16
C ASP A 112 14.51 3.17 17.22
N THR A 113 15.05 2.44 16.26
CA THR A 113 14.87 1.00 16.16
C THR A 113 15.82 0.17 17.00
N ALA A 114 16.89 0.78 17.52
CA ALA A 114 17.92 0.10 18.31
C ALA A 114 17.33 -0.61 19.55
N GLY A 115 17.64 -1.88 19.73
CA GLY A 115 17.15 -2.71 20.83
C GLY A 115 15.65 -3.06 20.74
N SER A 116 14.97 -2.67 19.66
CA SER A 116 13.53 -2.92 19.51
C SER A 116 13.23 -4.22 18.75
N ILE A 117 11.96 -4.65 18.80
CA ILE A 117 11.46 -5.78 17.98
C ILE A 117 11.60 -5.53 16.48
N VAL A 118 11.74 -4.26 16.03
CA VAL A 118 11.98 -3.90 14.62
C VAL A 118 13.39 -4.28 14.21
N GLU A 119 14.38 -3.99 15.03
CA GLU A 119 15.77 -4.42 14.80
C GLU A 119 15.84 -5.94 14.75
N HIS A 120 15.23 -6.62 15.72
CA HIS A 120 15.14 -8.08 15.74
C HIS A 120 14.49 -8.62 14.45
N TYR A 121 13.33 -8.08 14.04
CA TYR A 121 12.65 -8.46 12.81
C TYR A 121 13.54 -8.32 11.57
N LEU A 122 14.19 -7.17 11.42
CA LEU A 122 15.04 -6.92 10.26
C LEU A 122 16.24 -7.85 10.25
N ARG A 123 16.89 -8.07 11.38
CA ARG A 123 18.09 -8.91 11.49
C ARG A 123 17.77 -10.39 11.35
N GLU A 124 16.87 -10.92 12.16
CA GLU A 124 16.63 -12.36 12.25
C GLU A 124 15.72 -12.89 11.13
N TYR A 125 14.66 -12.14 10.80
CA TYR A 125 13.70 -12.59 9.78
C TYR A 125 14.03 -12.13 8.37
N ARG A 126 14.77 -11.02 8.23
CA ARG A 126 15.06 -10.43 6.91
C ARG A 126 16.53 -10.42 6.55
N GLY A 127 17.43 -10.70 7.50
CA GLY A 127 18.87 -10.65 7.30
C GLY A 127 19.36 -9.25 6.93
N LEU A 128 18.66 -8.21 7.43
CA LEU A 128 18.89 -6.82 7.10
C LEU A 128 19.38 -6.03 8.32
N GLU A 129 20.25 -5.07 8.07
CA GLU A 129 20.72 -4.11 9.06
C GLU A 129 20.43 -2.69 8.58
N LEU A 130 20.04 -1.82 9.52
CA LEU A 130 19.87 -0.42 9.24
C LEU A 130 21.18 0.32 9.52
N SER A 131 21.60 1.19 8.60
CA SER A 131 22.66 2.14 8.89
C SER A 131 22.12 3.26 9.80
N ASP A 132 23.01 3.92 10.54
CA ASP A 132 22.69 5.05 11.42
C ASP A 132 21.96 6.20 10.69
N GLU A 133 22.20 6.33 9.36
CA GLU A 133 21.53 7.32 8.53
C GLU A 133 20.04 7.00 8.30
N ILE A 134 19.65 5.73 8.41
CA ILE A 134 18.27 5.25 8.19
C ILE A 134 17.54 5.05 9.50
N ALA A 135 18.21 4.45 10.48
CA ALA A 135 17.65 4.24 11.80
C ALA A 135 17.27 5.59 12.46
N GLY A 136 16.06 5.69 12.99
CA GLY A 136 15.52 6.91 13.60
C GLY A 136 15.15 8.04 12.63
N SER A 137 15.73 8.09 11.43
CA SER A 137 15.50 9.16 10.44
C SER A 137 14.49 8.78 9.34
N VAL A 138 14.51 7.53 8.88
CA VAL A 138 13.62 7.00 7.84
C VAL A 138 12.77 5.85 8.36
N VAL A 139 13.34 5.02 9.23
CA VAL A 139 12.72 3.86 9.85
C VAL A 139 12.73 4.03 11.36
N ARG A 140 11.58 3.87 12.00
CA ARG A 140 11.38 3.98 13.45
C ARG A 140 10.59 2.80 14.00
N PHE A 141 10.65 2.63 15.31
CA PHE A 141 9.84 1.69 16.07
C PHE A 141 8.69 2.41 16.78
N HIS A 142 7.50 1.79 16.76
CA HIS A 142 6.37 2.21 17.57
C HIS A 142 5.77 1.02 18.32
N GLY A 143 5.66 1.11 19.64
CA GLY A 143 5.26 0.00 20.51
C GLY A 143 3.77 -0.39 20.44
N SER A 144 2.90 0.45 19.84
CA SER A 144 1.43 0.23 19.87
C SER A 144 0.72 0.87 18.68
N LEU A 145 0.94 0.34 17.47
CA LEU A 145 0.23 0.76 16.25
C LEU A 145 -1.16 0.15 16.20
N ARG A 146 -2.13 0.91 15.76
CA ARG A 146 -3.50 0.43 15.54
C ARG A 146 -3.54 -0.44 14.27
N LEU A 147 -3.76 -1.74 14.44
CA LEU A 147 -3.92 -2.69 13.35
C LEU A 147 -5.35 -2.66 12.78
N ASP A 148 -6.35 -2.70 13.67
CA ASP A 148 -7.78 -2.66 13.32
C ASP A 148 -8.59 -1.90 14.37
N ALA A 149 -9.91 -2.11 14.45
CA ALA A 149 -10.79 -1.41 15.38
C ALA A 149 -10.51 -1.72 16.87
N VAL A 150 -10.01 -2.92 17.15
CA VAL A 150 -9.88 -3.48 18.50
C VAL A 150 -8.45 -3.85 18.89
N SER A 151 -7.55 -4.04 17.92
CA SER A 151 -6.20 -4.55 18.16
C SER A 151 -5.11 -3.52 17.88
N ARG A 152 -4.04 -3.62 18.70
CA ARG A 152 -2.81 -2.86 18.54
C ARG A 152 -1.61 -3.79 18.59
N LYS A 153 -0.63 -3.52 17.76
CA LYS A 153 0.60 -4.30 17.66
C LYS A 153 1.82 -3.38 17.62
N PRO A 154 2.97 -3.82 18.13
CA PRO A 154 4.22 -3.11 17.85
C PRO A 154 4.54 -3.18 16.35
N GLY A 155 5.39 -2.28 15.87
CA GLY A 155 5.79 -2.38 14.48
C GLY A 155 6.78 -1.33 14.01
N MET A 156 7.23 -1.55 12.79
CA MET A 156 8.10 -0.66 12.05
C MET A 156 7.26 0.44 11.39
N VAL A 157 7.73 1.67 11.50
CA VAL A 157 7.15 2.86 10.89
C VAL A 157 8.19 3.47 9.97
N CYS A 158 7.86 3.56 8.67
CA CYS A 158 8.72 4.22 7.69
C CYS A 158 8.06 5.50 7.21
N LEU A 159 8.82 6.58 7.13
CA LEU A 159 8.34 7.89 6.69
C LEU A 159 8.12 7.91 5.18
N LEU A 160 6.90 8.26 4.76
CA LEU A 160 6.58 8.57 3.37
C LEU A 160 6.82 10.06 3.11
N ARG A 161 7.57 10.33 2.05
CA ARG A 161 7.82 11.70 1.56
C ARG A 161 7.29 11.82 0.14
N ASP A 162 6.71 12.94 -0.17
CA ASP A 162 6.31 13.27 -1.55
C ASP A 162 7.52 13.14 -2.48
N ILE A 163 7.32 12.51 -3.64
CA ILE A 163 8.39 12.25 -4.60
C ILE A 163 9.00 13.55 -5.14
N ASN A 164 8.19 14.58 -5.35
CA ASN A 164 8.58 15.83 -5.99
C ASN A 164 9.02 16.91 -5.00
N THR A 165 8.26 17.11 -3.92
CA THR A 165 8.50 18.20 -2.96
C THR A 165 9.42 17.81 -1.82
N ASP A 166 9.58 16.51 -1.56
CA ASP A 166 10.31 15.91 -0.43
C ASP A 166 9.64 16.13 0.94
N GLU A 167 8.44 16.71 0.97
CA GLU A 167 7.71 16.94 2.20
C GLU A 167 7.19 15.63 2.82
N PRO A 168 7.27 15.47 4.14
CA PRO A 168 6.63 14.37 4.84
C PRO A 168 5.12 14.36 4.60
N CYS A 169 4.58 13.25 4.16
CA CYS A 169 3.16 13.18 3.75
C CYS A 169 2.39 11.97 4.29
N GLY A 170 3.08 11.01 4.90
CA GLY A 170 2.45 9.81 5.44
C GLY A 170 3.46 8.86 6.07
N ILE A 171 2.97 7.68 6.41
CA ILE A 171 3.79 6.59 6.94
C ILE A 171 3.38 5.25 6.34
N HIS A 172 4.35 4.36 6.17
CA HIS A 172 4.16 2.94 5.98
C HIS A 172 4.36 2.24 7.34
N ARG A 173 3.46 1.35 7.71
CA ARG A 173 3.50 0.60 8.97
C ARG A 173 3.59 -0.88 8.68
N THR A 174 4.59 -1.56 9.24
CA THR A 174 4.69 -3.02 9.27
C THR A 174 4.39 -3.47 10.68
N PHE A 175 3.31 -4.23 10.86
CA PHE A 175 2.87 -4.73 12.15
C PHE A 175 3.59 -6.04 12.46
N LEU A 176 4.10 -6.14 13.69
CA LEU A 176 4.86 -7.29 14.15
C LEU A 176 4.13 -8.01 15.29
N ASP A 177 4.29 -9.29 15.36
CA ASP A 177 3.84 -10.04 16.52
C ASP A 177 4.75 -9.73 17.71
N ARG A 178 4.16 -9.46 18.86
CA ARG A 178 4.90 -9.04 20.06
C ARG A 178 5.82 -10.11 20.63
N GLU A 179 5.44 -11.36 20.48
CA GLU A 179 6.15 -12.50 21.09
C GLU A 179 7.19 -13.06 20.12
N THR A 180 6.80 -13.25 18.86
CA THR A 180 7.67 -13.87 17.86
C THR A 180 8.52 -12.86 17.09
N GLY A 181 8.07 -11.62 16.93
CA GLY A 181 8.69 -10.64 16.04
C GLY A 181 8.31 -10.80 14.57
N GLU A 182 7.48 -11.77 14.22
CA GLU A 182 7.06 -12.02 12.84
C GLU A 182 6.16 -10.91 12.30
N LYS A 183 6.23 -10.69 11.00
CA LYS A 183 5.35 -9.75 10.30
C LYS A 183 3.93 -10.29 10.20
N ILE A 184 2.97 -9.50 10.71
CA ILE A 184 1.53 -9.81 10.65
C ILE A 184 0.90 -9.19 9.41
N ASP A 185 1.12 -7.89 9.18
CA ASP A 185 0.44 -7.11 8.15
C ASP A 185 1.23 -5.84 7.82
N ARG A 186 0.86 -5.15 6.75
CA ARG A 186 1.38 -3.82 6.40
C ARG A 186 0.26 -2.89 5.97
N LYS A 187 0.32 -1.62 6.36
CA LYS A 187 -0.68 -0.60 5.98
C LYS A 187 -0.03 0.77 5.85
N MET A 188 -0.49 1.54 4.88
CA MET A 188 -0.12 2.95 4.78
C MET A 188 -1.13 3.84 5.50
N LEU A 189 -0.70 5.03 5.89
CA LEU A 189 -1.54 6.07 6.49
C LEU A 189 -1.03 7.44 6.06
N GLY A 190 -1.95 8.39 5.83
CA GLY A 190 -1.65 9.69 5.25
C GLY A 190 -1.78 9.67 3.73
N ILE A 191 -0.88 10.34 3.03
CA ILE A 191 -0.84 10.44 1.58
C ILE A 191 0.21 9.46 1.05
N ALA A 192 -0.25 8.35 0.45
CA ALA A 192 0.64 7.35 -0.14
C ALA A 192 0.83 7.52 -1.66
N LYS A 193 -0.18 8.07 -2.35
CA LYS A 193 -0.08 8.30 -3.80
C LYS A 193 0.95 9.40 -4.09
N GLY A 194 1.93 9.10 -4.95
CA GLY A 194 3.01 10.04 -5.29
C GLY A 194 4.05 10.20 -4.18
N ALA A 195 4.11 9.26 -3.24
CA ALA A 195 5.07 9.25 -2.15
C ALA A 195 6.01 8.05 -2.21
N ALA A 196 7.16 8.16 -1.56
CA ALA A 196 8.15 7.11 -1.42
C ALA A 196 8.77 7.11 -0.01
N ILE A 197 9.22 5.96 0.44
CA ILE A 197 10.13 5.82 1.57
C ILE A 197 11.55 6.01 1.01
N LYS A 198 12.13 7.17 1.26
CA LYS A 198 13.43 7.54 0.72
C LYS A 198 14.52 7.05 1.65
N LEU A 199 15.03 5.82 1.41
CA LEU A 199 16.14 5.26 2.18
C LEU A 199 17.43 6.07 1.98
N ASP A 200 17.58 6.69 0.83
CA ASP A 200 18.61 7.67 0.55
C ASP A 200 17.98 9.03 0.22
N PRO A 201 18.60 10.15 0.62
CA PRO A 201 18.04 11.47 0.44
C PRO A 201 17.95 11.86 -1.04
N ARG A 202 16.97 12.71 -1.37
CA ARG A 202 16.74 13.18 -2.75
C ARG A 202 17.98 13.79 -3.41
N ALA A 203 18.82 14.48 -2.65
CA ALA A 203 20.04 15.08 -3.17
C ALA A 203 21.07 14.04 -3.65
N ALA A 204 21.00 12.81 -3.16
CA ALA A 204 21.96 11.75 -3.46
C ALA A 204 21.63 10.92 -4.72
N VAL A 205 20.44 11.09 -5.32
CA VAL A 205 19.95 10.22 -6.41
C VAL A 205 20.19 10.75 -7.82
N ALA A 206 20.93 11.84 -7.99
CA ALA A 206 21.13 12.47 -9.29
C ALA A 206 21.85 11.58 -10.32
N SER A 207 22.82 10.78 -9.90
CA SER A 207 23.54 9.87 -10.79
C SER A 207 22.75 8.63 -11.16
N GLY A 208 21.87 8.19 -10.28
CA GLY A 208 21.03 7.00 -10.45
C GLY A 208 20.15 6.76 -9.26
N LEU A 209 19.00 6.17 -9.49
CA LEU A 209 18.04 5.80 -8.46
C LEU A 209 17.59 4.36 -8.64
N THR A 210 17.59 3.60 -7.56
CA THR A 210 16.97 2.28 -7.49
C THR A 210 15.62 2.39 -6.80
N ILE A 211 14.58 1.82 -7.40
CA ILE A 211 13.24 1.77 -6.82
C ILE A 211 12.76 0.33 -6.70
N GLY A 212 11.89 0.08 -5.74
CA GLY A 212 11.23 -1.22 -5.57
C GLY A 212 9.91 -1.08 -4.82
N GLU A 213 9.17 -2.17 -4.72
CA GLU A 213 7.90 -2.18 -4.01
C GLU A 213 8.10 -2.17 -2.49
N GLY A 214 8.70 -3.22 -1.95
CA GLY A 214 8.81 -3.46 -0.52
C GLY A 214 9.98 -2.74 0.14
N VAL A 215 9.81 -2.34 1.40
CA VAL A 215 10.89 -1.73 2.20
C VAL A 215 12.04 -2.72 2.37
N GLU A 216 11.69 -3.97 2.69
CA GLU A 216 12.65 -5.05 2.92
C GLU A 216 13.44 -5.37 1.65
N THR A 217 12.77 -5.44 0.49
CA THR A 217 13.38 -5.60 -0.83
C THR A 217 14.36 -4.46 -1.16
N CYS A 218 13.94 -3.23 -0.86
CA CYS A 218 14.75 -2.04 -1.10
C CYS A 218 15.96 -1.94 -0.16
N LEU A 219 15.81 -2.31 1.11
CA LEU A 219 16.93 -2.42 2.04
C LEU A 219 17.94 -3.48 1.60
N ALA A 220 17.46 -4.65 1.12
CA ALA A 220 18.34 -5.67 0.54
C ALA A 220 19.09 -5.15 -0.68
N GLY A 221 18.42 -4.44 -1.57
CA GLY A 221 19.07 -3.81 -2.74
C GLY A 221 20.13 -2.80 -2.35
N ARG A 222 19.88 -1.98 -1.32
CA ARG A 222 20.87 -1.04 -0.80
C ARG A 222 22.10 -1.75 -0.20
N MET A 223 21.88 -2.81 0.58
CA MET A 223 22.95 -3.62 1.16
C MET A 223 23.74 -4.39 0.09
N ALA A 224 23.10 -4.80 -1.00
CA ALA A 224 23.75 -5.41 -2.16
C ALA A 224 24.52 -4.41 -3.04
N GLY A 225 24.52 -3.13 -2.69
CA GLY A 225 25.26 -2.10 -3.44
C GLY A 225 24.59 -1.63 -4.73
N LEU A 226 23.26 -1.82 -4.86
CA LEU A 226 22.50 -1.40 -6.05
C LEU A 226 22.20 0.11 -6.07
N GLY A 227 23.07 0.92 -5.51
CA GLY A 227 23.01 2.39 -5.53
C GLY A 227 22.13 3.01 -4.46
N LYS A 228 21.53 4.14 -4.78
CA LYS A 228 20.64 4.91 -3.90
C LYS A 228 19.20 4.42 -4.09
N VAL A 229 18.47 4.19 -3.01
CA VAL A 229 17.24 3.37 -3.04
C VAL A 229 16.04 4.07 -2.41
N TRP A 230 14.88 4.00 -3.09
CA TRP A 230 13.58 4.39 -2.56
C TRP A 230 12.58 3.22 -2.65
N ALA A 231 11.78 3.01 -1.59
CA ALA A 231 10.69 2.05 -1.59
C ALA A 231 9.35 2.75 -1.84
N LEU A 232 8.55 2.21 -2.76
CA LEU A 232 7.31 2.82 -3.22
C LEU A 232 6.05 2.24 -2.54
N GLY A 233 6.17 1.08 -1.89
CA GLY A 233 5.15 0.47 -1.05
C GLY A 233 4.12 -0.38 -1.79
N SER A 234 4.05 -0.34 -3.13
CA SER A 234 3.18 -1.19 -3.95
C SER A 234 3.62 -1.24 -5.40
N SER A 235 3.28 -2.32 -6.14
CA SER A 235 3.55 -2.44 -7.57
C SER A 235 2.84 -1.33 -8.38
N GLY A 236 1.63 -0.94 -8.01
CA GLY A 236 0.92 0.18 -8.62
C GLY A 236 1.63 1.52 -8.45
N ALA A 237 2.38 1.73 -7.37
CA ALA A 237 3.23 2.90 -7.20
C ALA A 237 4.48 2.84 -8.09
N VAL A 238 5.07 1.65 -8.29
CA VAL A 238 6.12 1.42 -9.29
C VAL A 238 5.59 1.77 -10.68
N ARG A 239 4.44 1.20 -11.07
CA ARG A 239 3.81 1.47 -12.36
C ARG A 239 3.63 2.96 -12.65
N THR A 240 3.25 3.75 -11.63
CA THR A 240 2.93 5.18 -11.78
C THR A 240 4.08 6.11 -11.40
N PHE A 241 5.27 5.57 -11.13
CA PHE A 241 6.43 6.37 -10.74
C PHE A 241 6.80 7.37 -11.84
N PRO A 242 6.89 8.68 -11.55
CA PRO A 242 7.11 9.71 -12.55
C PRO A 242 8.57 9.72 -13.02
N VAL A 243 8.80 10.20 -14.24
CA VAL A 243 10.16 10.51 -14.70
C VAL A 243 10.70 11.71 -13.94
N LEU A 244 11.72 11.48 -13.12
CA LEU A 244 12.39 12.53 -12.36
C LEU A 244 13.51 13.15 -13.19
N ARG A 245 13.44 14.47 -13.42
CA ARG A 245 14.47 15.18 -14.23
C ARG A 245 15.87 15.05 -13.65
N SER A 246 15.99 14.93 -12.33
CA SER A 246 17.26 14.78 -11.61
C SER A 246 17.85 13.37 -11.65
N VAL A 247 17.11 12.37 -12.11
CA VAL A 247 17.56 10.97 -12.15
C VAL A 247 18.04 10.64 -13.56
N ASN A 248 19.33 10.35 -13.72
CA ASN A 248 19.92 10.06 -15.02
C ASN A 248 19.70 8.61 -15.45
N GLU A 249 19.64 7.68 -14.51
CA GLU A 249 19.46 6.24 -14.73
C GLU A 249 18.53 5.67 -13.65
N LEU A 250 17.62 4.77 -14.04
CA LEU A 250 16.72 4.09 -13.13
C LEU A 250 17.04 2.60 -13.05
N THR A 251 17.16 2.08 -11.84
CA THR A 251 17.14 0.64 -11.57
C THR A 251 15.83 0.28 -10.91
N ILE A 252 15.14 -0.78 -11.36
CA ILE A 252 13.88 -1.23 -10.81
C ILE A 252 14.06 -2.64 -10.23
N LEU A 253 13.75 -2.81 -8.95
CA LEU A 253 13.71 -4.11 -8.28
C LEU A 253 12.37 -4.77 -8.56
N GLU A 254 12.37 -5.78 -9.40
CA GLU A 254 11.20 -6.55 -9.79
C GLU A 254 10.96 -7.70 -8.81
N GLU A 255 9.70 -8.00 -8.49
CA GLU A 255 9.32 -9.22 -7.77
C GLU A 255 8.89 -10.31 -8.77
N ASN A 256 9.13 -11.58 -8.42
CA ASN A 256 8.76 -12.75 -9.24
C ASN A 256 7.24 -13.02 -9.20
N ASP A 257 6.45 -12.05 -9.65
CA ASP A 257 5.02 -12.23 -9.86
C ASP A 257 4.52 -11.46 -11.09
N PRO A 258 3.45 -11.94 -11.77
CA PRO A 258 2.97 -11.35 -13.03
C PRO A 258 2.53 -9.88 -12.90
N THR A 259 2.10 -9.45 -11.73
CA THR A 259 1.67 -8.06 -11.50
C THR A 259 2.88 -7.13 -11.42
N SER A 260 3.91 -7.53 -10.69
CA SER A 260 5.17 -6.81 -10.62
C SER A 260 5.81 -6.68 -12.00
N CYS A 261 5.98 -7.79 -12.74
CA CYS A 261 6.56 -7.77 -14.08
C CYS A 261 5.85 -6.78 -15.01
N ARG A 262 4.51 -6.80 -15.04
CA ARG A 262 3.73 -5.87 -15.87
C ARG A 262 3.89 -4.41 -15.44
N ASP A 263 3.87 -4.13 -14.14
CA ASP A 263 3.92 -2.78 -13.61
C ASP A 263 5.33 -2.18 -13.74
N VAL A 264 6.36 -3.00 -13.59
CA VAL A 264 7.78 -2.67 -13.85
C VAL A 264 7.99 -2.34 -15.32
N ALA A 265 7.46 -3.17 -16.24
CA ALA A 265 7.58 -2.92 -17.69
C ALA A 265 7.00 -1.55 -18.09
N VAL A 266 5.82 -1.18 -17.56
CA VAL A 266 5.20 0.14 -17.83
C VAL A 266 6.04 1.30 -17.28
N CYS A 267 6.68 1.13 -16.12
CA CYS A 267 7.57 2.14 -15.57
C CYS A 267 8.85 2.26 -16.40
N ALA A 268 9.45 1.14 -16.78
CA ALA A 268 10.66 1.08 -17.59
C ALA A 268 10.46 1.74 -18.97
N GLU A 269 9.37 1.42 -19.67
CA GLU A 269 9.00 2.03 -20.95
C GLU A 269 8.95 3.56 -20.84
N ARG A 270 8.29 4.09 -19.81
CA ARG A 270 8.19 5.55 -19.59
C ARG A 270 9.54 6.23 -19.42
N TYR A 271 10.50 5.58 -18.74
CA TYR A 271 11.83 6.14 -18.56
C TYR A 271 12.67 6.04 -19.84
N LEU A 272 12.57 4.92 -20.58
CA LEU A 272 13.23 4.73 -21.87
C LEU A 272 12.72 5.73 -22.91
N ASP A 273 11.40 5.98 -22.98
CA ASP A 273 10.79 6.99 -23.84
C ASP A 273 11.28 8.42 -23.51
N ALA A 274 11.63 8.66 -22.25
CA ALA A 274 12.23 9.91 -21.79
C ALA A 274 13.77 9.97 -22.04
N GLY A 275 14.34 9.00 -22.74
CA GLY A 275 15.78 8.90 -23.03
C GLY A 275 16.63 8.59 -21.80
N ARG A 276 16.07 7.90 -20.78
CA ARG A 276 16.76 7.51 -19.55
C ARG A 276 17.03 6.01 -19.55
N PRO A 277 18.29 5.56 -19.34
CA PRO A 277 18.62 4.15 -19.18
C PRO A 277 17.84 3.52 -18.02
N VAL A 278 17.42 2.27 -18.21
CA VAL A 278 16.73 1.48 -17.19
C VAL A 278 17.37 0.12 -17.04
N ASN A 279 17.66 -0.26 -15.80
CA ASN A 279 18.04 -1.61 -15.41
C ASN A 279 16.89 -2.26 -14.65
N ILE A 280 16.62 -3.53 -14.91
CA ILE A 280 15.66 -4.34 -14.16
C ILE A 280 16.44 -5.43 -13.44
N VAL A 281 16.28 -5.50 -12.12
CA VAL A 281 16.91 -6.51 -11.28
C VAL A 281 15.83 -7.46 -10.78
N THR A 282 15.85 -8.69 -11.28
CA THR A 282 14.91 -9.76 -10.91
C THR A 282 15.61 -10.78 -10.03
N PRO A 283 15.04 -11.20 -8.90
CA PRO A 283 15.66 -12.20 -8.04
C PRO A 283 15.70 -13.57 -8.75
N ARG A 284 16.81 -14.28 -8.62
CA ARG A 284 16.94 -15.64 -9.15
C ARG A 284 16.36 -16.70 -8.21
N ILE A 285 16.19 -16.35 -6.94
CA ILE A 285 15.71 -17.23 -5.87
C ILE A 285 14.65 -16.47 -5.08
N GLY A 286 13.55 -17.11 -4.74
CA GLY A 286 12.48 -16.56 -3.95
C GLY A 286 11.55 -15.63 -4.73
N LYS A 287 10.73 -14.91 -4.01
CA LYS A 287 9.76 -13.99 -4.56
C LYS A 287 10.36 -12.61 -4.86
N ASP A 288 11.20 -12.11 -3.98
CA ASP A 288 11.78 -10.78 -4.05
C ASP A 288 13.30 -10.77 -3.75
N LEU A 289 13.93 -9.61 -3.88
CA LEU A 289 15.37 -9.48 -3.65
C LEU A 289 15.77 -9.73 -2.18
N ASN A 290 14.88 -9.53 -1.22
CA ASN A 290 15.17 -9.88 0.17
C ASN A 290 15.22 -11.40 0.39
N ASP A 291 14.37 -12.16 -0.30
CA ASP A 291 14.46 -13.63 -0.28
C ASP A 291 15.79 -14.11 -0.86
N ALA A 292 16.19 -13.56 -2.01
CA ALA A 292 17.48 -13.87 -2.63
C ALA A 292 18.66 -13.49 -1.74
N TRP A 293 18.62 -12.33 -1.09
CA TRP A 293 19.62 -11.87 -0.13
C TRP A 293 19.79 -12.82 1.06
N ARG A 294 18.66 -13.26 1.63
CA ARG A 294 18.67 -14.23 2.74
C ARG A 294 19.26 -15.57 2.35
N ALA A 295 19.01 -16.04 1.13
CA ALA A 295 19.52 -17.32 0.63
C ALA A 295 21.04 -17.31 0.40
N MET A 296 21.69 -16.15 0.38
CA MET A 296 23.13 -16.02 0.24
C MET A 296 23.88 -15.92 1.58
N LYS A 297 23.15 -15.79 2.69
CA LYS A 297 23.70 -15.80 4.06
C LYS A 297 23.59 -17.16 4.71
#